data_b9c945b4f32604393b39e2ae72e53e02
#
_entry.id   b9c945b4f32604393b39e2ae72e53e02
#
_cell.length_a   1.000
_cell.length_b   1.000
_cell.length_c   1.000
_cell.angle_alpha   90.00
_cell.angle_beta   90.00
_cell.angle_gamma   90.00
#
_symmetry.space_group_name_H-M   'P 1'
#
loop_
_entity.id
_entity.type
_entity.pdbx_description
1 polymer ?
#
loop_
_entity_poly.entity_id
_entity_poly.type
_entity_poly.pdbx_seq_one_letter_code
_entity_poly.pdbx_strand_id
1 'polypeptide(L)'
;IYVMHGNRDFLLGKGFTAATGAQLIADPIPVQVGFDHILLSHGDMWCTLDPEYQQFRATLRSPDVQRQILGEKLEHRIALAGGLRNQSAYDNQEKSKEVMDVVVNDVARSVRQYRTKIIIHGHTHRPAHHTHVNEDSRFDRWVLPDWDFENGRSRGGYLSFENGYIHFG
;
A
#
# COMPACT_ATOMS: atom_id res chain seq x y z
N ILE A 1 9.50 -4.32 -14.54
CA ILE A 1 9.01 -4.40 -13.16
C ILE A 1 8.56 -3.02 -12.73
N TYR A 2 7.41 -2.93 -12.09
CA TYR A 2 6.87 -1.71 -11.49
C TYR A 2 6.84 -1.84 -9.98
N VAL A 3 7.18 -0.77 -9.27
CA VAL A 3 7.20 -0.73 -7.81
C VAL A 3 6.39 0.47 -7.33
N MET A 4 5.45 0.23 -6.43
CA MET A 4 4.69 1.27 -5.75
C MET A 4 5.23 1.44 -4.33
N HIS A 5 5.38 2.68 -3.88
CA HIS A 5 5.81 2.94 -2.52
C HIS A 5 4.79 2.47 -1.48
N GLY A 6 5.26 1.66 -0.54
CA GLY A 6 4.56 1.39 0.70
C GLY A 6 4.90 2.39 1.81
N ASN A 7 4.52 2.05 3.02
CA ASN A 7 4.76 2.89 4.19
C ASN A 7 6.19 2.79 4.76
N ARG A 8 7.04 1.91 4.22
CA ARG A 8 8.40 1.67 4.72
C ARG A 8 9.49 1.93 3.70
N ASP A 9 9.15 2.08 2.43
CA ASP A 9 10.06 2.19 1.28
C ASP A 9 9.87 3.48 0.47
N PHE A 10 9.17 4.46 1.05
CA PHE A 10 8.84 5.75 0.43
C PHE A 10 10.06 6.61 0.04
N LEU A 11 11.27 6.22 0.46
CA LEU A 11 12.52 6.88 0.08
C LEU A 11 13.17 6.28 -1.19
N LEU A 12 12.61 5.21 -1.75
CA LEU A 12 13.08 4.69 -3.03
C LEU A 12 12.93 5.76 -4.11
N GLY A 13 14.00 6.05 -4.82
CA GLY A 13 14.03 7.12 -5.82
C GLY A 13 14.84 6.73 -7.06
N LYS A 14 15.34 7.75 -7.76
CA LYS A 14 16.09 7.57 -9.02
C LYS A 14 17.29 6.62 -8.90
N GLY A 15 17.98 6.60 -7.76
CA GLY A 15 19.07 5.67 -7.52
C GLY A 15 18.62 4.21 -7.54
N PHE A 16 17.47 3.91 -6.94
CA PHE A 16 16.87 2.58 -6.97
C PHE A 16 16.48 2.18 -8.40
N THR A 17 15.80 3.06 -9.15
CA THR A 17 15.38 2.77 -10.52
C THR A 17 16.59 2.55 -11.44
N ALA A 18 17.65 3.34 -11.28
CA ALA A 18 18.88 3.19 -12.05
C ALA A 18 19.62 1.87 -11.75
N ALA A 19 19.63 1.44 -10.49
CA ALA A 19 20.32 0.23 -10.06
C ALA A 19 19.56 -1.06 -10.43
N THR A 20 18.22 -1.02 -10.49
CA THR A 20 17.39 -2.22 -10.65
C THR A 20 16.69 -2.34 -11.99
N GLY A 21 16.57 -1.24 -12.75
CA GLY A 21 15.73 -1.16 -13.95
C GLY A 21 14.22 -1.13 -13.64
N ALA A 22 13.82 -1.16 -12.37
CA ALA A 22 12.42 -1.05 -11.99
C ALA A 22 11.90 0.39 -12.16
N GLN A 23 10.62 0.54 -12.41
CA GLN A 23 9.95 1.83 -12.54
C GLN A 23 9.10 2.10 -11.30
N LEU A 24 9.29 3.27 -10.68
CA LEU A 24 8.42 3.72 -9.60
C LEU A 24 7.12 4.26 -10.18
N ILE A 25 6.01 3.80 -9.63
CA ILE A 25 4.66 4.21 -10.04
C ILE A 25 3.95 4.98 -8.91
N ALA A 26 2.97 5.79 -9.28
CA ALA A 26 2.16 6.55 -8.34
C ALA A 26 1.27 5.65 -7.47
N ASP A 27 0.85 6.15 -6.32
CA ASP A 27 -0.10 5.55 -5.41
C ASP A 27 -1.22 6.58 -5.10
N PRO A 28 -2.46 6.31 -5.52
CA PRO A 28 -2.92 5.18 -6.34
C PRO A 28 -2.66 5.40 -7.85
N ILE A 29 -2.75 4.33 -8.65
CA ILE A 29 -2.64 4.40 -10.10
C ILE A 29 -3.69 3.51 -10.77
N PRO A 30 -4.48 4.04 -11.74
CA PRO A 30 -5.31 3.22 -12.59
C PRO A 30 -4.43 2.55 -13.66
N VAL A 31 -4.64 1.26 -13.88
CA VAL A 31 -3.99 0.47 -14.93
C VAL A 31 -5.04 -0.26 -15.74
N GLN A 32 -4.75 -0.48 -17.01
CA GLN A 32 -5.59 -1.32 -17.87
C GLN A 32 -4.93 -2.69 -18.01
N VAL A 33 -5.69 -3.75 -17.72
CA VAL A 33 -5.28 -5.14 -17.89
C VAL A 33 -6.37 -5.84 -18.71
N GLY A 34 -6.05 -6.13 -19.98
CA GLY A 34 -7.07 -6.59 -20.92
C GLY A 34 -8.15 -5.53 -21.14
N PHE A 35 -9.40 -5.88 -20.85
CA PHE A 35 -10.54 -4.97 -20.94
C PHE A 35 -10.89 -4.31 -19.59
N ASP A 36 -10.23 -4.69 -18.51
CA ASP A 36 -10.54 -4.22 -17.18
C ASP A 36 -9.67 -3.01 -16.79
N HIS A 37 -10.30 -2.04 -16.14
CA HIS A 37 -9.64 -0.93 -15.49
C HIS A 37 -9.49 -1.26 -14.00
N ILE A 38 -8.26 -1.41 -13.55
CA ILE A 38 -7.92 -1.80 -12.18
C ILE A 38 -7.25 -0.63 -11.49
N LEU A 39 -7.68 -0.28 -10.28
CA LEU A 39 -6.98 0.67 -9.43
C LEU A 39 -6.01 -0.07 -8.52
N LEU A 40 -4.73 0.21 -8.68
CA LEU A 40 -3.69 -0.28 -7.79
C LEU A 40 -3.39 0.76 -6.72
N SER A 41 -3.22 0.34 -5.48
CA SER A 41 -2.78 1.18 -4.38
C SER A 41 -2.01 0.37 -3.35
N HIS A 42 -1.10 1.03 -2.61
CA HIS A 42 -0.58 0.43 -1.38
C HIS A 42 -1.72 0.18 -0.38
N GLY A 43 -2.68 1.08 -0.25
CA GLY A 43 -3.87 0.93 0.57
C GLY A 43 -3.87 1.76 1.85
N ASP A 44 -2.72 2.19 2.33
CA ASP A 44 -2.56 2.94 3.59
C ASP A 44 -3.32 4.27 3.61
N MET A 45 -3.55 4.87 2.46
CA MET A 45 -4.30 6.11 2.33
C MET A 45 -5.78 5.98 2.72
N TRP A 46 -6.32 4.77 2.71
CA TRP A 46 -7.71 4.49 3.06
C TRP A 46 -7.92 4.05 4.53
N CYS A 47 -6.84 3.94 5.32
CA CYS A 47 -6.93 3.69 6.77
C CYS A 47 -7.22 5.01 7.51
N THR A 48 -8.34 5.64 7.19
CA THR A 48 -8.69 7.01 7.63
C THR A 48 -9.27 7.07 9.04
N LEU A 49 -9.56 5.93 9.65
CA LEU A 49 -9.90 5.85 11.09
C LEU A 49 -8.69 6.05 12.01
N ASP A 50 -7.48 6.11 11.43
CA ASP A 50 -6.24 6.41 12.13
C ASP A 50 -5.69 7.78 11.71
N PRO A 51 -6.19 8.89 12.27
CA PRO A 51 -5.78 10.24 11.88
C PRO A 51 -4.30 10.53 12.20
N GLU A 52 -3.76 9.94 13.27
CA GLU A 52 -2.35 10.09 13.64
C GLU A 52 -1.46 9.45 12.58
N TYR A 53 -1.80 8.25 12.15
CA TYR A 53 -1.11 7.59 11.04
C TYR A 53 -1.19 8.41 9.76
N GLN A 54 -2.35 8.94 9.40
CA GLN A 54 -2.52 9.76 8.19
C GLN A 54 -1.66 11.03 8.23
N GLN A 55 -1.57 11.70 9.38
CA GLN A 55 -0.71 12.87 9.57
C GLN A 55 0.77 12.47 9.44
N PHE A 56 1.18 11.39 10.09
CA PHE A 56 2.54 10.84 9.99
C PHE A 56 2.90 10.49 8.54
N ARG A 57 2.00 9.79 7.84
CA ARG A 57 2.12 9.46 6.41
C ARG A 57 2.35 10.72 5.56
N ALA A 58 1.51 11.74 5.74
CA ALA A 58 1.62 13.00 5.00
C ALA A 58 2.97 13.69 5.26
N THR A 59 3.42 13.70 6.50
CA THR A 59 4.71 14.30 6.90
C THR A 59 5.88 13.57 6.24
N LEU A 60 5.97 12.25 6.36
CA LEU A 60 7.09 11.46 5.81
C LEU A 60 7.13 11.47 4.28
N ARG A 61 5.97 11.60 3.64
CA ARG A 61 5.88 11.65 2.17
C ARG A 61 6.05 13.06 1.62
N SER A 62 6.20 14.09 2.47
CA SER A 62 6.47 15.44 2.00
C SER A 62 7.86 15.53 1.36
N PRO A 63 8.02 16.25 0.23
CA PRO A 63 9.30 16.37 -0.45
C PRO A 63 10.41 16.97 0.42
N ASP A 64 10.06 17.86 1.34
CA ASP A 64 11.03 18.52 2.22
C ASP A 64 11.60 17.56 3.25
N VAL A 65 10.75 16.78 3.92
CA VAL A 65 11.17 15.76 4.89
C VAL A 65 11.98 14.66 4.20
N GLN A 66 11.55 14.23 3.01
CA GLN A 66 12.33 13.24 2.25
C GLN A 66 13.72 13.76 1.88
N ARG A 67 13.84 15.02 1.43
CA ARG A 67 15.15 15.62 1.15
C ARG A 67 16.02 15.72 2.39
N GLN A 68 15.44 16.11 3.52
CA GLN A 68 16.14 16.18 4.80
C GLN A 68 16.68 14.80 5.20
N ILE A 69 15.84 13.76 5.20
CA ILE A 69 16.25 12.39 5.54
C ILE A 69 17.34 11.90 4.60
N LEU A 70 17.19 12.10 3.28
CA LEU A 70 18.18 11.66 2.30
C LEU A 70 19.49 12.43 2.37
N GLY A 71 19.51 13.65 2.92
CA GLY A 71 20.71 14.42 3.21
C GLY A 71 21.50 13.95 4.43
N GLU A 72 20.89 13.14 5.29
CA GLU A 72 21.54 12.59 6.47
C GLU A 72 22.54 11.46 6.12
N LYS A 73 23.52 11.27 7.03
CA LYS A 73 24.44 10.12 6.93
C LYS A 73 23.70 8.80 7.03
N LEU A 74 24.23 7.75 6.40
CA LEU A 74 23.59 6.44 6.35
C LEU A 74 23.28 5.88 7.74
N GLU A 75 24.19 6.04 8.69
CA GLU A 75 24.01 5.57 10.07
C GLU A 75 22.81 6.22 10.75
N HIS A 76 22.61 7.54 10.54
CA HIS A 76 21.46 8.26 11.06
C HIS A 76 20.16 7.79 10.42
N ARG A 77 20.17 7.52 9.11
CA ARG A 77 18.99 6.99 8.39
C ARG A 77 18.60 5.59 8.85
N ILE A 78 19.62 4.73 9.12
CA ILE A 78 19.38 3.39 9.68
C ILE A 78 18.78 3.48 11.07
N ALA A 79 19.33 4.34 11.93
CA ALA A 79 18.81 4.57 13.28
C ALA A 79 17.36 5.10 13.25
N LEU A 80 17.07 6.07 12.37
CA LEU A 80 15.73 6.61 12.17
C LEU A 80 14.77 5.50 11.73
N ALA A 81 15.13 4.71 10.73
CA ALA A 81 14.29 3.61 10.23
C ALA A 81 14.01 2.57 11.31
N GLY A 82 15.01 2.24 12.14
CA GLY A 82 14.84 1.35 13.29
C GLY A 82 13.88 1.92 14.34
N GLY A 83 14.02 3.20 14.67
CA GLY A 83 13.13 3.89 15.60
C GLY A 83 11.67 3.90 15.12
N LEU A 84 11.45 4.26 13.85
CA LEU A 84 10.11 4.27 13.24
C LEU A 84 9.48 2.87 13.19
N ARG A 85 10.29 1.82 12.94
CA ARG A 85 9.80 0.43 12.95
C ARG A 85 9.32 0.02 14.35
N ASN A 86 10.12 0.32 15.38
CA ASN A 86 9.78 -0.01 16.76
C ASN A 86 8.55 0.74 17.24
N GLN A 87 8.45 2.03 16.93
CA GLN A 87 7.26 2.83 17.24
C GLN A 87 6.00 2.27 16.58
N SER A 88 6.08 1.98 15.27
CA SER A 88 4.95 1.39 14.54
C SER A 88 4.54 0.02 15.12
N ALA A 89 5.50 -0.80 15.55
CA ALA A 89 5.19 -2.09 16.17
C ALA A 89 4.46 -1.91 17.51
N TYR A 90 4.87 -0.93 18.32
CA TYR A 90 4.23 -0.59 19.58
C TYR A 90 2.80 -0.06 19.35
N ASP A 91 2.63 0.94 18.49
CA ASP A 91 1.35 1.57 18.20
C ASP A 91 0.31 0.55 17.67
N ASN A 92 0.77 -0.40 16.84
CA ASN A 92 -0.11 -1.44 16.28
C ASN A 92 -0.61 -2.45 17.32
N GLN A 93 0.06 -2.60 18.47
CA GLN A 93 -0.41 -3.50 19.53
C GLN A 93 -1.63 -2.95 20.27
N GLU A 94 -1.77 -1.63 20.31
CA GLU A 94 -2.87 -0.95 21.01
C GLU A 94 -4.07 -0.65 20.12
N LYS A 95 -3.89 -0.69 18.78
CA LYS A 95 -4.94 -0.35 17.82
C LYS A 95 -5.86 -1.52 17.52
N SER A 96 -7.16 -1.25 17.45
CA SER A 96 -8.13 -2.25 17.02
C SER A 96 -7.93 -2.63 15.55
N LYS A 97 -8.42 -3.82 15.19
CA LYS A 97 -8.35 -4.31 13.81
C LYS A 97 -9.11 -3.41 12.83
N GLU A 98 -10.17 -2.77 13.28
CA GLU A 98 -11.00 -1.86 12.48
C GLU A 98 -10.24 -0.58 12.14
N VAL A 99 -9.52 -0.01 13.10
CA VAL A 99 -8.70 1.20 12.89
C VAL A 99 -7.57 0.96 11.89
N MET A 100 -7.01 -0.25 11.89
CA MET A 100 -5.94 -0.65 10.98
C MET A 100 -6.41 -1.14 9.61
N ASP A 101 -7.73 -1.17 9.35
CA ASP A 101 -8.27 -1.57 8.05
C ASP A 101 -8.65 -0.35 7.21
N VAL A 102 -8.88 -0.59 5.92
CA VAL A 102 -9.35 0.44 5.01
C VAL A 102 -10.81 0.79 5.28
N VAL A 103 -11.14 2.06 5.21
CA VAL A 103 -12.53 2.54 5.27
C VAL A 103 -13.18 2.34 3.90
N VAL A 104 -14.17 1.45 3.83
CA VAL A 104 -14.81 1.05 2.57
C VAL A 104 -15.39 2.25 1.81
N ASN A 105 -15.94 3.25 2.52
CA ASN A 105 -16.47 4.47 1.90
C ASN A 105 -15.37 5.30 1.19
N ASP A 106 -14.16 5.32 1.70
CA ASP A 106 -13.04 6.04 1.08
C ASP A 106 -12.51 5.28 -0.13
N VAL A 107 -12.48 3.95 -0.06
CA VAL A 107 -12.23 3.08 -1.21
C VAL A 107 -13.30 3.32 -2.29
N ALA A 108 -14.58 3.33 -1.95
CA ALA A 108 -15.68 3.59 -2.87
C ALA A 108 -15.59 4.98 -3.54
N ARG A 109 -15.11 5.99 -2.78
CA ARG A 109 -14.84 7.33 -3.33
C ARG A 109 -13.74 7.28 -4.40
N SER A 110 -12.67 6.53 -4.16
CA SER A 110 -11.60 6.32 -5.14
C SER A 110 -12.08 5.56 -6.37
N VAL A 111 -12.90 4.52 -6.19
CA VAL A 111 -13.56 3.78 -7.30
C VAL A 111 -14.30 4.73 -8.23
N ARG A 112 -15.11 5.63 -7.68
CA ARG A 112 -15.86 6.62 -8.47
C ARG A 112 -14.92 7.62 -9.16
N GLN A 113 -13.93 8.15 -8.43
CA GLN A 113 -12.97 9.11 -8.95
C GLN A 113 -12.19 8.56 -10.15
N TYR A 114 -11.71 7.32 -10.06
CA TYR A 114 -10.90 6.67 -11.09
C TYR A 114 -11.74 5.87 -12.10
N ARG A 115 -13.06 5.85 -11.94
CA ARG A 115 -14.00 5.14 -12.82
C ARG A 115 -13.63 3.66 -13.02
N THR A 116 -13.24 3.00 -11.97
CA THR A 116 -12.86 1.59 -11.94
C THR A 116 -13.91 0.76 -11.19
N LYS A 117 -13.88 -0.57 -11.38
CA LYS A 117 -14.70 -1.51 -10.61
C LYS A 117 -13.88 -2.54 -9.89
N ILE A 118 -12.58 -2.51 -10.07
CA ILE A 118 -11.63 -3.45 -9.44
C ILE A 118 -10.55 -2.64 -8.74
N ILE A 119 -10.31 -2.98 -7.48
CA ILE A 119 -9.23 -2.42 -6.68
C ILE A 119 -8.35 -3.56 -6.18
N ILE A 120 -7.04 -3.38 -6.30
CA ILE A 120 -6.03 -4.24 -5.69
C ILE A 120 -5.17 -3.41 -4.76
N HIS A 121 -5.03 -3.85 -3.51
CA HIS A 121 -4.19 -3.16 -2.54
C HIS A 121 -3.50 -4.12 -1.56
N GLY A 122 -2.46 -3.65 -0.88
CA GLY A 122 -1.74 -4.32 0.19
C GLY A 122 -2.03 -3.73 1.57
N HIS A 123 -0.99 -3.43 2.31
CA HIS A 123 -0.91 -2.73 3.60
C HIS A 123 -1.54 -3.45 4.79
N THR A 124 -2.77 -3.90 4.68
CA THR A 124 -3.52 -4.49 5.82
C THR A 124 -3.10 -5.93 6.14
N HIS A 125 -2.37 -6.60 5.26
CA HIS A 125 -1.92 -7.99 5.39
C HIS A 125 -3.07 -8.97 5.66
N ARG A 126 -4.24 -8.74 5.05
CA ARG A 126 -5.46 -9.54 5.22
C ARG A 126 -5.96 -10.02 3.85
N PRO A 127 -5.23 -11.00 3.25
CA PRO A 127 -5.53 -11.44 1.89
C PRO A 127 -6.97 -11.93 1.79
N ALA A 128 -7.72 -11.30 0.90
CA ALA A 128 -9.13 -11.63 0.66
C ALA A 128 -9.63 -10.97 -0.63
N HIS A 129 -10.70 -11.53 -1.18
CA HIS A 129 -11.53 -10.89 -2.18
C HIS A 129 -12.85 -10.46 -1.53
N HIS A 130 -13.21 -9.21 -1.69
CA HIS A 130 -14.45 -8.63 -1.19
C HIS A 130 -15.25 -8.03 -2.34
N THR A 131 -16.50 -8.39 -2.46
CA THR A 131 -17.45 -7.69 -3.36
C THR A 131 -18.28 -6.72 -2.53
N HIS A 132 -18.20 -5.45 -2.87
CA HIS A 132 -18.98 -4.39 -2.24
C HIS A 132 -20.11 -3.98 -3.17
N VAL A 133 -21.33 -3.97 -2.62
CA VAL A 133 -22.54 -3.54 -3.33
C VAL A 133 -23.28 -2.55 -2.44
N ASN A 134 -23.51 -1.35 -2.93
CA ASN A 134 -24.39 -0.36 -2.32
C ASN A 134 -25.27 0.26 -3.41
N GLU A 135 -26.16 1.20 -3.04
CA GLU A 135 -27.12 1.82 -3.97
C GLU A 135 -26.44 2.47 -5.19
N ASP A 136 -25.22 3.01 -5.00
CA ASP A 136 -24.54 3.83 -6.02
C ASP A 136 -23.39 3.12 -6.72
N SER A 137 -22.91 1.97 -6.21
CA SER A 137 -21.72 1.34 -6.75
C SER A 137 -21.63 -0.16 -6.44
N ARG A 138 -21.03 -0.87 -7.39
CA ARG A 138 -20.55 -2.23 -7.20
C ARG A 138 -19.08 -2.28 -7.59
N PHE A 139 -18.22 -2.81 -6.72
CA PHE A 139 -16.81 -3.00 -7.01
C PHE A 139 -16.22 -4.19 -6.24
N ASP A 140 -15.15 -4.72 -6.78
CA ASP A 140 -14.39 -5.82 -6.20
C ASP A 140 -13.08 -5.27 -5.63
N ARG A 141 -12.77 -5.65 -4.38
CA ARG A 141 -11.57 -5.27 -3.65
C ARG A 141 -10.74 -6.51 -3.34
N TRP A 142 -9.55 -6.55 -3.88
CA TRP A 142 -8.57 -7.61 -3.67
C TRP A 142 -7.47 -7.10 -2.75
N VAL A 143 -7.20 -7.85 -1.69
CA VAL A 143 -6.15 -7.53 -0.73
C VAL A 143 -5.00 -8.50 -0.92
N LEU A 144 -3.81 -7.96 -1.18
CA LEU A 144 -2.60 -8.76 -1.35
C LEU A 144 -2.13 -9.36 -0.03
N PRO A 145 -1.60 -10.60 -0.03
CA PRO A 145 -0.87 -11.15 1.11
C PRO A 145 0.44 -10.37 1.33
N ASP A 146 0.94 -10.43 2.55
CA ASP A 146 2.31 -10.05 2.87
C ASP A 146 3.26 -11.23 2.67
N TRP A 147 4.53 -10.90 2.50
CA TRP A 147 5.61 -11.88 2.45
C TRP A 147 6.37 -11.84 3.77
N ASP A 148 6.43 -12.98 4.46
CA ASP A 148 7.14 -13.14 5.73
C ASP A 148 7.88 -14.47 5.73
N PHE A 149 9.20 -14.40 5.86
CA PHE A 149 10.09 -15.55 5.93
C PHE A 149 10.84 -15.66 7.27
N GLU A 150 10.58 -14.74 8.20
CA GLU A 150 11.41 -14.58 9.40
C GLU A 150 10.91 -15.41 10.59
N ASN A 151 9.63 -15.77 10.65
CA ASN A 151 8.99 -16.35 11.84
C ASN A 151 8.75 -17.88 11.77
N GLY A 152 9.56 -18.61 11.02
CA GLY A 152 9.52 -20.09 10.96
C GLY A 152 8.36 -20.69 10.16
N ARG A 153 7.43 -19.85 9.67
CA ARG A 153 6.40 -20.23 8.68
C ARG A 153 6.48 -19.23 7.54
N SER A 154 7.11 -19.65 6.45
CA SER A 154 7.13 -18.84 5.24
C SER A 154 5.70 -18.63 4.75
N ARG A 155 5.31 -17.37 4.57
CA ARG A 155 4.06 -17.00 3.92
C ARG A 155 4.33 -15.96 2.86
N GLY A 156 3.50 -15.94 1.86
CA GLY A 156 3.57 -15.01 0.76
C GLY A 156 2.46 -15.32 -0.23
N GLY A 157 2.43 -14.61 -1.32
CA GLY A 157 1.50 -14.86 -2.41
C GLY A 157 1.44 -13.68 -3.34
N TYR A 158 0.71 -13.84 -4.39
CA TYR A 158 0.54 -12.85 -5.43
C TYR A 158 -0.88 -12.93 -6.01
N LEU A 159 -1.24 -11.95 -6.82
CA LEU A 159 -2.41 -12.04 -7.69
C LEU A 159 -1.94 -12.18 -9.13
N SER A 160 -2.50 -13.15 -9.85
CA SER A 160 -2.36 -13.26 -11.30
C SER A 160 -3.65 -12.80 -12.00
N PHE A 161 -3.49 -12.28 -13.20
CA PHE A 161 -4.60 -11.92 -14.07
C PHE A 161 -4.51 -12.77 -15.34
N GLU A 162 -5.39 -13.75 -15.45
CA GLU A 162 -5.40 -14.72 -16.53
C GLU A 162 -6.79 -14.89 -17.11
N ASN A 163 -6.91 -14.79 -18.44
CA ASN A 163 -8.18 -14.96 -19.16
C ASN A 163 -9.35 -14.11 -18.65
N GLY A 164 -9.07 -12.89 -18.14
CA GLY A 164 -10.06 -11.98 -17.59
C GLY A 164 -10.43 -12.25 -16.12
N TYR A 165 -9.73 -13.14 -15.44
CA TYR A 165 -9.96 -13.45 -14.03
C TYR A 165 -8.75 -13.16 -13.18
N ILE A 166 -9.00 -12.74 -11.93
CA ILE A 166 -7.96 -12.55 -10.91
C ILE A 166 -7.92 -13.77 -10.01
N HIS A 167 -6.72 -14.27 -9.74
CA HIS A 167 -6.49 -15.45 -8.90
C HIS A 167 -5.42 -15.16 -7.86
N PHE A 168 -5.59 -15.74 -6.66
CA PHE A 168 -4.51 -15.86 -5.70
C PHE A 168 -3.59 -17.02 -6.08
N GLY A 169 -2.25 -16.80 -5.95
CA GLY A 169 -1.21 -17.81 -6.11
C GLY A 169 -0.19 -17.75 -4.98
#